data_f7785dcf3ef01f37df5b1806e0fb0eda
#
_entry.id   f7785dcf3ef01f37df5b1806e0fb0eda
#
_cell.length_a   1.000
_cell.length_b   1.000
_cell.length_c   1.000
_cell.angle_alpha   90.00
_cell.angle_beta   90.00
_cell.angle_gamma   90.00
#
_symmetry.space_group_name_H-M   'P 1'
#
loop_
_entity.id
_entity.type
_entity.pdbx_description
1 polymer ?
#
loop_
_entity_poly.entity_id
_entity_poly.type
_entity_poly.pdbx_seq_one_letter_code
_entity_poly.pdbx_strand_id
1 'polypeptide(L)'
;MSLRWQAALLDPLAPAGSALVHCRQQFLLDDNGLLFPRDWLRRLDLPLLSEQGIGYFEGEPVYLFELDFPAEVPGAQWQSLRQLMMLHGEDRDLFRMLGFAAQIGTWASQHRFCGSCGSRMEQRPGERAMHCPACEVQHYPRLSPSMIVLVTREDEVLLARSPRFAPGVYSTLAGYVEPGESVEECVVREVREEVGVEIHTPRYMASQGWPFPHSLMLGFPAENAGGVIVPQPEEIEDARWFSIHDL
;
A
#
# COMPACT_ATOMS: atom_id res chain seq x y z
N MET A 1 23.92 6.55 -2.95
CA MET A 1 23.35 5.70 -4.02
C MET A 1 22.17 6.44 -4.64
N SER A 2 22.16 6.61 -5.95
CA SER A 2 20.98 7.14 -6.62
C SER A 2 19.84 6.12 -6.51
N LEU A 3 18.62 6.57 -6.21
CA LEU A 3 17.44 5.72 -6.17
C LEU A 3 17.16 5.21 -7.59
N ARG A 4 16.94 3.90 -7.75
CA ARG A 4 16.51 3.32 -9.04
C ARG A 4 15.08 3.71 -9.39
N TRP A 5 14.22 3.91 -8.38
CA TRP A 5 12.85 4.37 -8.52
C TRP A 5 12.68 5.82 -8.09
N GLN A 6 12.04 6.62 -8.94
CA GLN A 6 11.68 8.01 -8.67
C GLN A 6 10.26 8.27 -9.16
N ALA A 7 9.33 8.54 -8.24
CA ALA A 7 7.98 8.93 -8.60
C ALA A 7 7.99 10.30 -9.30
N ALA A 8 7.32 10.40 -10.42
CA ALA A 8 7.16 11.64 -11.18
C ALA A 8 5.82 11.64 -11.94
N LEU A 9 5.32 12.81 -12.27
CA LEU A 9 4.22 12.96 -13.20
C LEU A 9 4.81 13.04 -14.61
N LEU A 10 4.46 12.08 -15.47
CA LEU A 10 4.94 12.05 -16.85
C LEU A 10 3.80 12.43 -17.79
N ASP A 11 4.18 13.03 -18.92
CA ASP A 11 3.25 13.32 -20.01
C ASP A 11 2.73 11.99 -20.61
N PRO A 12 1.42 11.72 -20.56
CA PRO A 12 0.84 10.51 -21.16
C PRO A 12 0.96 10.49 -22.68
N LEU A 13 1.24 11.61 -23.33
CA LEU A 13 1.44 11.71 -24.78
C LEU A 13 2.88 11.44 -25.22
N ALA A 14 3.84 11.37 -24.29
CA ALA A 14 5.23 11.02 -24.64
C ALA A 14 5.29 9.66 -25.36
N PRO A 15 6.09 9.53 -26.43
CA PRO A 15 6.03 8.35 -27.31
C PRO A 15 6.66 7.10 -26.70
N ALA A 16 7.70 7.23 -25.88
CA ALA A 16 8.52 6.12 -25.40
C ALA A 16 8.27 5.78 -23.94
N GLY A 17 8.74 4.61 -23.52
CA GLY A 17 8.76 4.15 -22.14
C GLY A 17 8.29 2.71 -21.98
N SER A 18 8.41 2.24 -20.76
CA SER A 18 7.91 0.94 -20.34
C SER A 18 6.63 1.12 -19.51
N ALA A 19 5.83 0.08 -19.41
CA ALA A 19 4.64 0.12 -18.58
C ALA A 19 4.50 -1.13 -17.71
N LEU A 20 4.03 -0.92 -16.48
CA LEU A 20 3.41 -1.94 -15.65
C LEU A 20 1.96 -2.11 -16.07
N VAL A 21 1.46 -3.34 -16.07
CA VAL A 21 0.04 -3.64 -16.29
C VAL A 21 -0.53 -4.15 -14.97
N HIS A 22 -1.55 -3.47 -14.47
CA HIS A 22 -2.16 -3.74 -13.16
C HIS A 22 -3.66 -3.95 -13.28
N CYS A 23 -4.18 -4.87 -12.48
CA CYS A 23 -5.60 -5.08 -12.28
C CYS A 23 -5.85 -5.73 -10.92
N ARG A 24 -6.70 -5.14 -10.08
CA ARG A 24 -7.17 -5.73 -8.81
C ARG A 24 -6.06 -6.32 -7.94
N GLN A 25 -5.03 -5.53 -7.63
CA GLN A 25 -3.88 -5.96 -6.82
C GLN A 25 -3.03 -7.07 -7.45
N GLN A 26 -3.08 -7.21 -8.76
CA GLN A 26 -2.24 -8.11 -9.53
C GLN A 26 -1.48 -7.33 -10.61
N PHE A 27 -0.30 -7.81 -10.94
CA PHE A 27 0.51 -7.30 -12.04
C PHE A 27 0.74 -8.40 -13.07
N LEU A 28 0.77 -8.00 -14.32
CA LEU A 28 1.17 -8.85 -15.43
C LEU A 28 2.70 -8.95 -15.47
N LEU A 29 3.23 -10.15 -15.72
CA LEU A 29 4.64 -10.38 -15.96
C LEU A 29 4.85 -11.48 -17.00
N ASP A 30 5.98 -11.40 -17.69
CA ASP A 30 6.47 -12.44 -18.60
C ASP A 30 7.87 -12.92 -18.19
N ASP A 31 8.53 -13.71 -19.04
CA ASP A 31 9.90 -14.19 -18.78
C ASP A 31 10.94 -13.07 -18.70
N ASN A 32 10.65 -11.87 -19.23
CA ASN A 32 11.52 -10.69 -19.20
C ASN A 32 11.23 -9.79 -17.98
N GLY A 33 10.14 -10.03 -17.26
CA GLY A 33 9.77 -9.31 -16.04
C GLY A 33 8.43 -8.58 -16.08
N LEU A 34 8.37 -7.46 -15.35
CA LEU A 34 7.13 -6.71 -15.10
C LEU A 34 6.94 -5.51 -16.03
N LEU A 35 8.01 -5.07 -16.71
CA LEU A 35 8.01 -3.87 -17.54
C LEU A 35 7.90 -4.25 -19.02
N PHE A 36 6.76 -3.93 -19.59
CA PHE A 36 6.48 -4.17 -21.02
C PHE A 36 6.75 -2.91 -21.87
N PRO A 37 7.17 -3.06 -23.14
CA PRO A 37 7.24 -1.93 -24.05
C PRO A 37 5.85 -1.29 -24.22
N ARG A 38 5.74 0.00 -23.89
CA ARG A 38 4.46 0.73 -23.90
C ARG A 38 3.76 0.70 -25.26
N ASP A 39 4.52 0.90 -26.33
CA ASP A 39 3.97 0.87 -27.69
C ASP A 39 3.46 -0.51 -28.11
N TRP A 40 4.04 -1.57 -27.55
CA TRP A 40 3.53 -2.92 -27.76
C TRP A 40 2.20 -3.13 -27.08
N LEU A 41 2.07 -2.73 -25.79
CA LEU A 41 0.81 -2.80 -25.05
C LEU A 41 -0.32 -2.02 -25.72
N ARG A 42 -0.03 -0.84 -26.26
CA ARG A 42 -1.02 0.00 -26.95
C ARG A 42 -1.58 -0.62 -28.23
N ARG A 43 -0.86 -1.60 -28.83
CA ARG A 43 -1.35 -2.35 -29.97
C ARG A 43 -2.25 -3.53 -29.62
N LEU A 44 -2.28 -3.90 -28.34
CA LEU A 44 -3.16 -4.96 -27.85
C LEU A 44 -4.53 -4.36 -27.54
N ASP A 45 -5.58 -5.13 -27.78
CA ASP A 45 -6.96 -4.76 -27.43
C ASP A 45 -7.21 -5.06 -25.95
N LEU A 46 -6.57 -4.26 -25.08
CA LEU A 46 -6.68 -4.41 -23.65
C LEU A 46 -7.89 -3.64 -23.09
N PRO A 47 -8.60 -4.16 -22.07
CA PRO A 47 -9.70 -3.44 -21.40
C PRO A 47 -9.15 -2.31 -20.52
N LEU A 48 -8.53 -1.32 -21.15
CA LEU A 48 -7.79 -0.24 -20.50
C LEU A 48 -8.76 0.72 -19.80
N LEU A 49 -8.61 0.85 -18.49
CA LEU A 49 -9.32 1.81 -17.67
C LEU A 49 -8.63 3.18 -17.66
N SER A 50 -7.32 3.17 -17.43
CA SER A 50 -6.48 4.37 -17.46
C SER A 50 -5.04 4.06 -17.81
N GLU A 51 -4.36 5.05 -18.40
CA GLU A 51 -2.93 5.06 -18.61
C GLU A 51 -2.32 6.28 -17.93
N GLN A 52 -1.37 6.08 -17.01
CA GLN A 52 -0.78 7.14 -16.21
C GLN A 52 0.74 7.05 -16.17
N GLY A 53 1.41 8.20 -16.37
CA GLY A 53 2.84 8.30 -16.11
C GLY A 53 3.13 8.29 -14.62
N ILE A 54 3.91 7.33 -14.13
CA ILE A 54 4.13 7.15 -12.69
C ILE A 54 5.52 7.57 -12.22
N GLY A 55 6.51 7.57 -13.08
CA GLY A 55 7.86 7.97 -12.70
C GLY A 55 8.95 7.37 -13.57
N TYR A 56 10.13 7.23 -12.99
CA TYR A 56 11.31 6.67 -13.65
C TYR A 56 11.84 5.48 -12.87
N PHE A 57 12.18 4.41 -13.58
CA PHE A 57 12.90 3.28 -13.01
C PHE A 57 14.19 3.07 -13.81
N GLU A 58 15.33 3.12 -13.10
CA GLU A 58 16.68 3.10 -13.72
C GLU A 58 16.89 4.18 -14.79
N GLY A 59 16.22 5.32 -14.62
CA GLY A 59 16.28 6.45 -15.56
C GLY A 59 15.29 6.37 -16.73
N GLU A 60 14.65 5.22 -16.94
CA GLU A 60 13.66 5.04 -18.01
C GLU A 60 12.24 5.40 -17.53
N PRO A 61 11.42 6.06 -18.38
CA PRO A 61 10.07 6.44 -18.03
C PRO A 61 9.16 5.22 -17.88
N VAL A 62 8.39 5.17 -16.78
CA VAL A 62 7.46 4.09 -16.46
C VAL A 62 6.04 4.62 -16.39
N TYR A 63 5.15 3.89 -17.04
CA TYR A 63 3.72 4.13 -17.06
C TYR A 63 2.97 3.00 -16.37
N LEU A 64 1.74 3.27 -15.95
CA LEU A 64 0.81 2.29 -15.41
C LEU A 64 -0.38 2.13 -16.36
N PHE A 65 -0.61 0.93 -16.82
CA PHE A 65 -1.82 0.51 -17.50
C PHE A 65 -2.74 -0.17 -16.47
N GLU A 66 -3.75 0.54 -16.04
CA GLU A 66 -4.80 -0.02 -15.18
C GLU A 66 -5.89 -0.63 -16.03
N LEU A 67 -6.18 -1.91 -15.85
CA LEU A 67 -7.23 -2.62 -16.58
C LEU A 67 -8.51 -2.72 -15.75
N ASP A 68 -9.67 -2.68 -16.41
CA ASP A 68 -10.99 -2.86 -15.79
C ASP A 68 -11.18 -4.32 -15.31
N PHE A 69 -10.65 -5.26 -16.10
CA PHE A 69 -10.62 -6.69 -15.76
C PHE A 69 -9.34 -7.34 -16.32
N PRO A 70 -8.90 -8.49 -15.74
CA PRO A 70 -7.72 -9.18 -16.22
C PRO A 70 -7.89 -9.62 -17.68
N ALA A 71 -6.90 -9.34 -18.52
CA ALA A 71 -6.85 -9.77 -19.92
C ALA A 71 -5.81 -10.86 -20.10
N GLU A 72 -6.04 -11.73 -21.09
CA GLU A 72 -5.02 -12.69 -21.53
C GLU A 72 -4.02 -11.96 -22.44
N VAL A 73 -2.74 -12.07 -22.11
CA VAL A 73 -1.64 -11.53 -22.90
C VAL A 73 -0.69 -12.68 -23.22
N PRO A 74 -0.40 -12.95 -24.50
CA PRO A 74 0.44 -14.07 -24.89
C PRO A 74 1.82 -14.04 -24.23
N GLY A 75 2.21 -15.13 -23.58
CA GLY A 75 3.50 -15.29 -22.92
C GLY A 75 3.60 -14.59 -21.56
N ALA A 76 2.49 -14.03 -21.05
CA ALA A 76 2.47 -13.37 -19.75
C ALA A 76 1.44 -13.99 -18.80
N GLN A 77 1.64 -13.79 -17.50
CA GLN A 77 0.77 -14.30 -16.43
C GLN A 77 0.52 -13.22 -15.38
N TRP A 78 -0.63 -13.34 -14.71
CA TRP A 78 -0.97 -12.47 -13.59
C TRP A 78 -0.40 -13.00 -12.28
N GLN A 79 0.22 -12.12 -11.50
CA GLN A 79 0.74 -12.44 -10.17
C GLN A 79 0.30 -11.38 -9.17
N SER A 80 -0.08 -11.83 -7.96
CA SER A 80 -0.52 -10.92 -6.92
C SER A 80 0.64 -10.04 -6.43
N LEU A 81 0.32 -8.78 -6.12
CA LEU A 81 1.29 -7.83 -5.53
C LEU A 81 1.97 -8.43 -4.28
N ARG A 82 1.21 -9.13 -3.42
CA ARG A 82 1.76 -9.77 -2.22
C ARG A 82 2.84 -10.81 -2.55
N GLN A 83 2.61 -11.65 -3.55
CA GLN A 83 3.59 -12.65 -3.99
C GLN A 83 4.84 -11.96 -4.57
N LEU A 84 4.65 -10.94 -5.42
CA LEU A 84 5.77 -10.17 -5.99
C LEU A 84 6.61 -9.51 -4.89
N MET A 85 5.97 -8.93 -3.88
CA MET A 85 6.67 -8.32 -2.76
C MET A 85 7.41 -9.34 -1.88
N MET A 86 6.86 -10.55 -1.72
CA MET A 86 7.56 -11.63 -1.01
C MET A 86 8.78 -12.16 -1.79
N LEU A 87 8.67 -12.27 -3.11
CA LEU A 87 9.76 -12.77 -3.97
C LEU A 87 10.88 -11.73 -4.13
N HIS A 88 10.56 -10.44 -4.12
CA HIS A 88 11.48 -9.34 -4.37
C HIS A 88 11.66 -8.40 -3.17
N GLY A 89 11.38 -8.86 -1.94
CA GLY A 89 11.38 -8.03 -0.73
C GLY A 89 12.72 -7.36 -0.41
N GLU A 90 13.84 -7.87 -0.92
CA GLU A 90 15.15 -7.27 -0.79
C GLU A 90 15.37 -6.07 -1.76
N ASP A 91 14.66 -6.04 -2.89
CA ASP A 91 14.71 -4.92 -3.84
C ASP A 91 13.75 -3.81 -3.42
N ARG A 92 14.23 -2.92 -2.56
CA ARG A 92 13.44 -1.80 -2.02
C ARG A 92 12.89 -0.88 -3.08
N ASP A 93 13.60 -0.64 -4.17
CA ASP A 93 13.17 0.28 -5.22
C ASP A 93 12.09 -0.36 -6.10
N LEU A 94 12.19 -1.64 -6.40
CA LEU A 94 11.12 -2.39 -7.06
C LEU A 94 9.87 -2.45 -6.17
N PHE A 95 10.02 -2.75 -4.88
CA PHE A 95 8.93 -2.73 -3.90
C PHE A 95 8.20 -1.37 -3.88
N ARG A 96 8.96 -0.26 -3.87
CA ARG A 96 8.39 1.11 -3.89
C ARG A 96 7.66 1.42 -5.18
N MET A 97 8.20 1.01 -6.33
CA MET A 97 7.55 1.19 -7.63
C MET A 97 6.23 0.42 -7.72
N LEU A 98 6.24 -0.87 -7.37
CA LEU A 98 5.04 -1.71 -7.40
C LEU A 98 3.98 -1.21 -6.41
N GLY A 99 4.39 -0.84 -5.20
CA GLY A 99 3.50 -0.26 -4.20
C GLY A 99 2.86 1.04 -4.65
N PHE A 100 3.65 1.93 -5.24
CA PHE A 100 3.16 3.17 -5.81
C PHE A 100 2.17 2.91 -6.96
N ALA A 101 2.53 2.04 -7.91
CA ALA A 101 1.68 1.67 -9.03
C ALA A 101 0.34 1.07 -8.57
N ALA A 102 0.37 0.14 -7.60
CA ALA A 102 -0.85 -0.48 -7.06
C ALA A 102 -1.77 0.53 -6.37
N GLN A 103 -1.22 1.47 -5.60
CA GLN A 103 -2.02 2.52 -4.96
C GLN A 103 -2.65 3.47 -5.99
N ILE A 104 -1.91 3.87 -7.02
CA ILE A 104 -2.41 4.72 -8.11
C ILE A 104 -3.48 3.98 -8.94
N GLY A 105 -3.25 2.72 -9.31
CA GLY A 105 -4.23 1.91 -10.04
C GLY A 105 -5.51 1.70 -9.24
N THR A 106 -5.37 1.32 -7.97
CA THR A 106 -6.52 1.17 -7.06
C THR A 106 -7.32 2.47 -6.93
N TRP A 107 -6.65 3.60 -6.76
CA TRP A 107 -7.32 4.89 -6.71
C TRP A 107 -8.05 5.22 -8.01
N ALA A 108 -7.41 5.05 -9.16
CA ALA A 108 -8.02 5.32 -10.46
C ALA A 108 -9.26 4.46 -10.70
N SER A 109 -9.21 3.18 -10.32
CA SER A 109 -10.34 2.26 -10.49
C SER A 109 -11.51 2.55 -9.55
N GLN A 110 -11.25 3.05 -8.34
CA GLN A 110 -12.26 3.33 -7.31
C GLN A 110 -12.88 4.73 -7.40
N HIS A 111 -12.24 5.68 -8.13
CA HIS A 111 -12.72 7.06 -8.25
C HIS A 111 -13.20 7.40 -9.67
N ARG A 112 -13.87 6.46 -10.31
CA ARG A 112 -14.47 6.61 -11.66
C ARG A 112 -15.70 7.52 -11.65
N PHE A 113 -16.41 7.56 -10.51
CA PHE A 113 -17.64 8.32 -10.33
C PHE A 113 -17.55 9.21 -9.09
N CYS A 114 -18.16 10.38 -9.17
CA CYS A 114 -18.18 11.34 -8.08
C CYS A 114 -19.05 10.82 -6.92
N GLY A 115 -18.49 10.76 -5.72
CA GLY A 115 -19.20 10.35 -4.51
C GLY A 115 -20.33 11.31 -4.07
N SER A 116 -20.32 12.55 -4.59
CA SER A 116 -21.35 13.56 -4.27
C SER A 116 -22.53 13.55 -5.25
N CYS A 117 -22.29 13.42 -6.56
CA CYS A 117 -23.36 13.57 -7.58
C CYS A 117 -23.47 12.39 -8.56
N GLY A 118 -22.60 11.38 -8.47
CA GLY A 118 -22.61 10.21 -9.32
C GLY A 118 -22.08 10.43 -10.76
N SER A 119 -21.73 11.65 -11.14
CA SER A 119 -21.17 11.94 -12.47
C SER A 119 -19.82 11.27 -12.67
N ARG A 120 -19.48 10.95 -13.93
CA ARG A 120 -18.17 10.40 -14.27
C ARG A 120 -17.07 11.42 -13.95
N MET A 121 -16.01 10.94 -13.30
CA MET A 121 -14.83 11.72 -12.98
C MET A 121 -13.87 11.75 -14.18
N GLU A 122 -13.13 12.84 -14.30
CA GLU A 122 -12.09 13.04 -15.31
C GLU A 122 -10.73 13.24 -14.63
N GLN A 123 -9.68 12.69 -15.22
CA GLN A 123 -8.34 12.96 -14.73
C GLN A 123 -7.92 14.38 -15.08
N ARG A 124 -7.44 15.13 -14.10
CA ARG A 124 -6.97 16.50 -14.29
C ARG A 124 -5.59 16.49 -14.96
N PRO A 125 -5.43 17.22 -16.08
CA PRO A 125 -4.12 17.37 -16.71
C PRO A 125 -3.10 18.00 -15.76
N GLY A 126 -1.88 17.45 -15.71
CA GLY A 126 -0.79 17.97 -14.90
C GLY A 126 -0.87 17.69 -13.40
N GLU A 127 -1.87 16.93 -12.94
CA GLU A 127 -2.04 16.53 -11.54
C GLU A 127 -2.48 15.06 -11.42
N ARG A 128 -2.13 14.42 -10.29
CA ARG A 128 -2.75 13.16 -9.88
C ARG A 128 -4.04 13.44 -9.12
N ALA A 129 -5.03 13.92 -9.84
CA ALA A 129 -6.35 14.22 -9.28
C ALA A 129 -7.44 13.79 -10.25
N MET A 130 -8.54 13.27 -9.72
CA MET A 130 -9.80 13.10 -10.43
C MET A 130 -10.68 14.30 -10.12
N HIS A 131 -11.28 14.88 -11.14
CA HIS A 131 -12.15 16.05 -11.06
C HIS A 131 -13.55 15.69 -11.54
N CYS A 132 -14.56 16.17 -10.83
CA CYS A 132 -15.94 16.06 -11.26
C CYS A 132 -16.36 17.29 -12.08
N PRO A 133 -16.68 17.17 -13.38
CA PRO A 133 -17.07 18.32 -14.20
C PRO A 133 -18.43 18.90 -13.82
N ALA A 134 -19.24 18.19 -13.03
CA ALA A 134 -20.60 18.63 -12.65
C ALA A 134 -20.65 19.40 -11.32
N CYS A 135 -19.83 19.03 -10.34
CA CYS A 135 -19.84 19.66 -9.01
C CYS A 135 -18.46 20.12 -8.51
N GLU A 136 -17.47 20.07 -9.38
CA GLU A 136 -16.09 20.56 -9.17
C GLU A 136 -15.31 19.88 -8.02
N VAL A 137 -15.86 18.83 -7.41
CA VAL A 137 -15.19 18.04 -6.38
C VAL A 137 -13.94 17.38 -6.96
N GLN A 138 -12.85 17.42 -6.20
CA GLN A 138 -11.58 16.80 -6.55
C GLN A 138 -11.26 15.65 -5.60
N HIS A 139 -10.72 14.55 -6.14
CA HIS A 139 -10.23 13.41 -5.38
C HIS A 139 -8.78 13.13 -5.74
N TYR A 140 -7.91 13.29 -4.75
CA TYR A 140 -6.50 12.90 -4.83
C TYR A 140 -6.30 11.42 -4.50
N PRO A 141 -5.15 10.81 -4.82
CA PRO A 141 -4.85 9.46 -4.40
C PRO A 141 -5.06 9.26 -2.91
N ARG A 142 -5.86 8.26 -2.57
CA ARG A 142 -6.23 7.97 -1.18
C ARG A 142 -5.05 7.36 -0.45
N LEU A 143 -4.75 7.89 0.73
CA LEU A 143 -3.88 7.28 1.72
C LEU A 143 -4.65 7.14 3.03
N SER A 144 -4.66 5.95 3.62
CA SER A 144 -5.24 5.70 4.95
C SER A 144 -4.10 5.60 5.96
N PRO A 145 -3.95 6.59 6.86
CA PRO A 145 -2.94 6.52 7.91
C PRO A 145 -3.26 5.37 8.86
N SER A 146 -2.24 4.57 9.14
CA SER A 146 -2.31 3.43 10.06
C SER A 146 -1.04 3.39 10.89
N MET A 147 -1.17 3.19 12.19
CA MET A 147 -0.01 3.00 13.04
C MET A 147 0.44 1.53 13.04
N ILE A 148 1.70 1.29 13.35
CA ILE A 148 2.26 0.00 13.73
C ILE A 148 3.18 0.21 14.92
N VAL A 149 3.02 -0.57 16.00
CA VAL A 149 3.72 -0.33 17.25
C VAL A 149 4.47 -1.57 17.74
N LEU A 150 5.75 -1.40 18.07
CA LEU A 150 6.53 -2.38 18.80
C LEU A 150 6.51 -2.00 20.29
N VAL A 151 5.73 -2.72 21.08
CA VAL A 151 5.69 -2.55 22.53
C VAL A 151 6.77 -3.41 23.17
N THR A 152 7.62 -2.80 24.00
CA THR A 152 8.75 -3.46 24.65
C THR A 152 8.60 -3.46 26.15
N ARG A 153 9.17 -4.50 26.82
CA ARG A 153 9.29 -4.60 28.28
C ARG A 153 10.59 -5.33 28.59
N GLU A 154 11.59 -4.61 29.11
CA GLU A 154 12.94 -5.18 29.32
C GLU A 154 13.48 -5.83 28.02
N ASP A 155 13.78 -7.13 28.07
CA ASP A 155 14.28 -7.92 26.92
C ASP A 155 13.14 -8.67 26.20
N GLU A 156 11.90 -8.19 26.32
CA GLU A 156 10.73 -8.79 25.68
C GLU A 156 10.00 -7.81 24.75
N VAL A 157 9.36 -8.35 23.74
CA VAL A 157 8.46 -7.62 22.82
C VAL A 157 7.08 -8.25 22.85
N LEU A 158 6.06 -7.40 22.79
CA LEU A 158 4.67 -7.83 22.68
C LEU A 158 4.35 -8.11 21.21
N LEU A 159 3.97 -9.34 20.93
CA LEU A 159 3.47 -9.71 19.62
C LEU A 159 2.09 -10.33 19.75
N ALA A 160 1.26 -10.11 18.76
CA ALA A 160 -0.10 -10.61 18.69
C ALA A 160 -0.35 -11.38 17.38
N ARG A 161 -1.35 -12.24 17.43
CA ARG A 161 -1.76 -13.06 16.31
C ARG A 161 -3.23 -12.81 15.98
N SER A 162 -3.49 -12.38 14.77
CA SER A 162 -4.84 -12.35 14.24
C SER A 162 -5.28 -13.76 13.80
N PRO A 163 -6.57 -14.14 13.94
CA PRO A 163 -7.09 -15.41 13.41
C PRO A 163 -6.95 -15.56 11.89
N ARG A 164 -6.65 -14.46 11.20
CA ARG A 164 -6.39 -14.45 9.74
C ARG A 164 -4.96 -14.85 9.36
N PHE A 165 -4.05 -14.91 10.33
CA PHE A 165 -2.65 -15.27 10.06
C PHE A 165 -2.47 -16.79 9.97
N ALA A 166 -1.45 -17.21 9.23
CA ALA A 166 -1.05 -18.61 9.22
C ALA A 166 -0.68 -19.08 10.64
N PRO A 167 -0.89 -20.35 11.00
CA PRO A 167 -0.52 -20.86 12.32
C PRO A 167 0.93 -20.54 12.68
N GLY A 168 1.16 -20.05 13.91
CA GLY A 168 2.48 -19.69 14.42
C GLY A 168 3.03 -18.34 13.96
N VAL A 169 2.31 -17.60 13.13
CA VAL A 169 2.71 -16.25 12.70
C VAL A 169 2.17 -15.21 13.68
N TYR A 170 3.07 -14.40 14.23
CA TYR A 170 2.78 -13.25 15.08
C TYR A 170 3.30 -11.97 14.44
N SER A 171 2.70 -10.85 14.80
CA SER A 171 3.08 -9.51 14.32
C SER A 171 2.99 -8.52 15.47
N THR A 172 3.55 -7.35 15.26
CA THR A 172 3.28 -6.17 16.06
C THR A 172 1.85 -5.70 15.87
N LEU A 173 1.29 -4.95 16.84
CA LEU A 173 -0.05 -4.37 16.78
C LEU A 173 -0.11 -3.27 15.73
N ALA A 174 -1.25 -3.13 15.05
CA ALA A 174 -1.43 -2.13 14.01
C ALA A 174 -2.91 -1.80 13.84
N GLY A 175 -3.23 -0.50 13.78
CA GLY A 175 -4.59 -0.02 13.63
C GLY A 175 -4.70 1.27 12.81
N TYR A 176 -5.91 1.64 12.41
CA TYR A 176 -6.18 2.85 11.65
C TYR A 176 -6.41 4.04 12.54
N VAL A 177 -5.91 5.20 12.10
CA VAL A 177 -6.17 6.49 12.75
C VAL A 177 -7.62 6.90 12.50
N GLU A 178 -8.34 7.24 13.57
CA GLU A 178 -9.72 7.70 13.54
C GLU A 178 -9.82 9.21 13.28
N PRO A 179 -10.96 9.70 12.73
CA PRO A 179 -11.17 11.13 12.54
C PRO A 179 -11.08 11.93 13.83
N GLY A 180 -10.20 12.95 13.86
CA GLY A 180 -10.00 13.83 15.01
C GLY A 180 -8.95 13.32 16.01
N GLU A 181 -8.39 12.14 15.78
CA GLU A 181 -7.35 11.51 16.59
C GLU A 181 -5.96 11.87 16.06
N SER A 182 -5.00 12.12 16.94
CA SER A 182 -3.58 12.12 16.56
C SER A 182 -3.05 10.70 16.42
N VAL A 183 -1.93 10.53 15.71
CA VAL A 183 -1.36 9.18 15.52
C VAL A 183 -0.88 8.60 16.85
N GLU A 184 -0.37 9.43 17.76
CA GLU A 184 0.07 9.02 19.10
C GLU A 184 -1.12 8.56 19.97
N GLU A 185 -2.27 9.23 19.88
CA GLU A 185 -3.51 8.80 20.54
C GLU A 185 -4.00 7.46 19.98
N CYS A 186 -3.94 7.29 18.64
CA CYS A 186 -4.26 6.04 17.98
C CYS A 186 -3.38 4.88 18.51
N VAL A 187 -2.06 5.08 18.63
CA VAL A 187 -1.15 4.05 19.17
C VAL A 187 -1.59 3.61 20.57
N VAL A 188 -1.90 4.57 21.45
CA VAL A 188 -2.33 4.26 22.84
C VAL A 188 -3.68 3.55 22.87
N ARG A 189 -4.63 4.01 22.05
CA ARG A 189 -5.98 3.41 21.96
C ARG A 189 -5.92 1.98 21.45
N GLU A 190 -5.28 1.74 20.32
CA GLU A 190 -5.20 0.41 19.69
C GLU A 190 -4.50 -0.61 20.59
N VAL A 191 -3.39 -0.25 21.25
CA VAL A 191 -2.71 -1.15 22.20
C VAL A 191 -3.64 -1.51 23.35
N ARG A 192 -4.41 -0.54 23.87
CA ARG A 192 -5.36 -0.79 24.96
C ARG A 192 -6.55 -1.65 24.49
N GLU A 193 -7.12 -1.36 23.32
CA GLU A 193 -8.28 -2.06 22.77
C GLU A 193 -7.93 -3.50 22.38
N GLU A 194 -6.84 -3.70 21.62
CA GLU A 194 -6.47 -5.01 21.10
C GLU A 194 -5.97 -5.97 22.16
N VAL A 195 -5.21 -5.47 23.17
CA VAL A 195 -4.51 -6.34 24.12
C VAL A 195 -4.57 -5.91 25.59
N GLY A 196 -5.25 -4.81 25.95
CA GLY A 196 -5.43 -4.38 27.34
C GLY A 196 -4.19 -3.82 28.03
N VAL A 197 -3.11 -3.57 27.31
CA VAL A 197 -1.83 -3.08 27.83
C VAL A 197 -1.76 -1.57 27.78
N GLU A 198 -1.17 -0.96 28.82
CA GLU A 198 -0.86 0.47 28.85
C GLU A 198 0.59 0.70 28.42
N ILE A 199 0.84 1.80 27.70
CA ILE A 199 2.15 2.18 27.21
C ILE A 199 2.52 3.60 27.61
N HIS A 200 3.83 3.85 27.73
CA HIS A 200 4.35 5.21 27.79
C HIS A 200 4.22 5.92 26.44
N THR A 201 4.46 7.24 26.41
CA THR A 201 4.37 8.06 25.19
C THR A 201 5.11 7.42 24.02
N PRO A 202 4.41 7.03 22.95
CA PRO A 202 5.04 6.43 21.78
C PRO A 202 5.92 7.45 21.05
N ARG A 203 6.98 6.96 20.38
CA ARG A 203 7.89 7.81 19.61
C ARG A 203 7.83 7.45 18.14
N TYR A 204 7.61 8.43 17.27
CA TYR A 204 7.68 8.19 15.82
C TYR A 204 9.08 7.72 15.41
N MET A 205 9.16 6.66 14.63
CA MET A 205 10.42 6.09 14.13
C MET A 205 10.53 6.27 12.61
N ALA A 206 9.55 5.81 11.85
CA ALA A 206 9.58 5.81 10.39
C ALA A 206 8.18 5.65 9.81
N SER A 207 8.07 5.83 8.48
CA SER A 207 6.84 5.52 7.76
C SER A 207 7.13 4.79 6.46
N GLN A 208 6.15 3.99 6.00
CA GLN A 208 6.22 3.24 4.76
C GLN A 208 4.84 3.15 4.11
N GLY A 209 4.78 3.36 2.79
CA GLY A 209 3.59 3.04 2.00
C GLY A 209 3.31 1.53 2.06
N TRP A 210 2.06 1.17 2.36
CA TRP A 210 1.60 -0.21 2.43
C TRP A 210 0.40 -0.38 1.50
N PRO A 211 0.63 -0.92 0.28
CA PRO A 211 -0.34 -0.88 -0.83
C PRO A 211 -1.42 -1.97 -0.73
N PHE A 212 -1.92 -2.24 0.47
CA PHE A 212 -2.99 -3.21 0.73
C PHE A 212 -4.18 -2.58 1.45
N PRO A 213 -5.09 -1.86 0.75
CA PRO A 213 -4.87 -1.41 -0.63
C PRO A 213 -4.17 -0.03 -0.72
N HIS A 214 -4.18 0.82 0.31
CA HIS A 214 -3.70 2.21 0.23
C HIS A 214 -3.26 2.79 1.59
N SER A 215 -2.71 1.96 2.48
CA SER A 215 -2.27 2.43 3.80
C SER A 215 -0.92 3.17 3.74
N LEU A 216 -0.77 4.13 4.64
CA LEU A 216 0.50 4.69 5.05
C LEU A 216 0.77 4.22 6.47
N MET A 217 1.69 3.28 6.63
CA MET A 217 2.09 2.77 7.94
C MET A 217 3.06 3.73 8.63
N LEU A 218 2.77 4.09 9.88
CA LEU A 218 3.60 4.93 10.74
C LEU A 218 4.10 4.07 11.91
N GLY A 219 5.41 3.90 12.02
CA GLY A 219 6.03 3.00 12.99
C GLY A 219 6.42 3.70 14.28
N PHE A 220 6.10 3.06 15.41
CA PHE A 220 6.36 3.55 16.76
C PHE A 220 6.95 2.47 17.64
N PRO A 221 8.10 2.66 18.28
CA PRO A 221 8.46 1.97 19.51
C PRO A 221 7.72 2.62 20.69
N ALA A 222 7.28 1.80 21.64
CA ALA A 222 6.69 2.23 22.89
C ALA A 222 7.08 1.28 24.03
N GLU A 223 7.29 1.80 25.26
CA GLU A 223 7.58 1.01 26.43
C GLU A 223 6.28 0.68 27.16
N ASN A 224 6.19 -0.52 27.69
CA ASN A 224 5.09 -0.95 28.53
C ASN A 224 5.02 -0.11 29.81
N ALA A 225 3.85 0.42 30.12
CA ALA A 225 3.58 1.16 31.36
C ALA A 225 2.78 0.33 32.38
N GLY A 226 2.31 -0.88 32.01
CA GLY A 226 1.55 -1.75 32.86
C GLY A 226 0.39 -2.45 32.14
N GLY A 227 -0.53 -2.98 32.89
CA GLY A 227 -1.67 -3.74 32.38
C GLY A 227 -1.42 -5.23 32.27
N VAL A 228 -2.48 -5.97 32.07
CA VAL A 228 -2.47 -7.43 31.86
C VAL A 228 -2.96 -7.67 30.44
N ILE A 229 -2.30 -8.57 29.72
CA ILE A 229 -2.71 -8.94 28.36
C ILE A 229 -4.11 -9.55 28.41
N VAL A 230 -5.05 -8.90 27.75
CA VAL A 230 -6.43 -9.33 27.54
C VAL A 230 -6.75 -9.15 26.06
N PRO A 231 -6.51 -10.16 25.21
CA PRO A 231 -6.76 -10.07 23.78
C PRO A 231 -8.24 -9.78 23.49
N GLN A 232 -8.51 -8.88 22.54
CA GLN A 232 -9.86 -8.66 22.00
C GLN A 232 -10.22 -9.83 21.06
N PRO A 233 -11.21 -10.68 21.41
CA PRO A 233 -11.40 -11.98 20.74
C PRO A 233 -11.76 -11.91 19.26
N GLU A 234 -12.31 -10.77 18.80
CA GLU A 234 -12.73 -10.58 17.41
C GLU A 234 -11.55 -10.30 16.47
N GLU A 235 -10.46 -9.72 16.99
CA GLU A 235 -9.31 -9.27 16.21
C GLU A 235 -8.03 -10.03 16.57
N ILE A 236 -7.85 -10.39 17.83
CA ILE A 236 -6.64 -11.01 18.37
C ILE A 236 -6.96 -12.40 18.95
N GLU A 237 -6.41 -13.43 18.32
CA GLU A 237 -6.54 -14.82 18.77
C GLU A 237 -5.62 -15.13 19.96
N ASP A 238 -4.41 -14.58 19.94
CA ASP A 238 -3.38 -14.74 20.99
C ASP A 238 -2.46 -13.52 21.02
N ALA A 239 -2.06 -13.11 22.21
CA ALA A 239 -1.06 -12.07 22.43
C ALA A 239 -0.20 -12.41 23.63
N ARG A 240 1.12 -12.27 23.49
CA ARG A 240 2.05 -12.58 24.57
C ARG A 240 3.39 -11.86 24.40
N TRP A 241 4.16 -11.85 25.46
CA TRP A 241 5.53 -11.38 25.48
C TRP A 241 6.46 -12.46 24.92
N PHE A 242 7.35 -12.06 24.03
CA PHE A 242 8.40 -12.89 23.45
C PHE A 242 9.76 -12.34 23.84
N SER A 243 10.67 -13.21 24.27
CA SER A 243 12.06 -12.82 24.47
C SER A 243 12.71 -12.42 23.14
N ILE A 244 13.42 -11.29 23.13
CA ILE A 244 14.20 -10.87 21.93
C ILE A 244 15.31 -11.87 21.57
N HIS A 245 15.67 -12.76 22.47
CA HIS A 245 16.69 -13.80 22.25
C HIS A 245 16.12 -15.06 21.57
N ASP A 246 14.79 -15.18 21.49
CA ASP A 246 14.08 -16.34 20.92
C ASP A 246 13.37 -16.04 19.61
N LEU A 247 13.58 -14.86 19.01
CA LEU A 247 13.01 -14.38 17.75
C LEU A 247 13.82 -14.76 16.52
#